data_dba3caffe763409d784815c1711a6435
#
_entry.id   dba3caffe763409d784815c1711a6435
#
_cell.length_a   1.000
_cell.length_b   1.000
_cell.length_c   1.000
_cell.angle_alpha   90.00
_cell.angle_beta   90.00
_cell.angle_gamma   90.00
#
_symmetry.space_group_name_H-M   'P 1'
#
loop_
_entity.id
_entity.type
_entity.pdbx_description
1 polymer ?
#
loop_
_entity_poly.entity_id
_entity_poly.type
_entity_poly.pdbx_seq_one_letter_code
_entity_poly.pdbx_strand_id
1 'polypeptide(L)'
;EKRHGLQDGDYVTFTEVQGMSELNGIEPRRVTVKGPYTFTIGDTRSFGEYRGGGIFKQVKMPEILNFKSLRESQQAPEFLFSNFAKIDRSMILHIGFEALSAYEEKNGHSPRPRNADDANAVLALAHAIMQSRNQLPEGEEATKLSNWILTELSYQATGDLSPMVAFIGGFVAQEVLKACSGKFHPLMQHMYADVLEALPKDVPNLPESEFSPQQSRYDGQIAVFGKTFQERIGNTRQFLVGSGAIGCEMLKNWSMMG
;
A
#
# COMPACT_ATOMS: atom_id res chain seq x y z
N GLU A 1 -23.68 9.27 -31.28
CA GLU A 1 -22.61 8.27 -31.16
C GLU A 1 -22.12 8.22 -29.72
N LYS A 2 -21.93 6.99 -29.20
CA LYS A 2 -21.33 6.79 -27.84
C LYS A 2 -19.86 6.46 -28.02
N ARG A 3 -19.00 7.01 -27.13
CA ARG A 3 -17.60 6.63 -27.06
C ARG A 3 -17.48 5.14 -26.76
N HIS A 4 -16.55 4.44 -27.40
CA HIS A 4 -16.37 2.99 -27.22
C HIS A 4 -15.76 2.62 -25.85
N GLY A 5 -15.05 3.54 -25.18
CA GLY A 5 -14.46 3.32 -23.86
C GLY A 5 -13.28 2.33 -23.80
N LEU A 6 -12.80 1.84 -24.95
CA LEU A 6 -11.67 0.92 -25.03
C LEU A 6 -10.35 1.67 -25.00
N GLN A 7 -9.32 0.97 -24.52
CA GLN A 7 -7.93 1.39 -24.56
C GLN A 7 -7.14 0.60 -25.61
N ASP A 8 -6.01 1.15 -26.04
CA ASP A 8 -5.13 0.45 -26.98
C ASP A 8 -4.63 -0.86 -26.37
N GLY A 9 -4.75 -1.97 -27.12
CA GLY A 9 -4.39 -3.29 -26.63
C GLY A 9 -5.51 -4.08 -25.97
N ASP A 10 -6.69 -3.48 -25.72
CA ASP A 10 -7.87 -4.21 -25.28
C ASP A 10 -8.28 -5.30 -26.27
N TYR A 11 -9.09 -6.26 -25.82
CA TYR A 11 -9.63 -7.31 -26.65
C TYR A 11 -11.17 -7.22 -26.70
N VAL A 12 -11.72 -7.51 -27.88
CA VAL A 12 -13.17 -7.51 -28.12
C VAL A 12 -13.61 -8.75 -28.86
N THR A 13 -14.83 -9.20 -28.54
CA THR A 13 -15.59 -10.17 -29.33
C THR A 13 -16.80 -9.48 -29.93
N PHE A 14 -17.34 -10.08 -31.01
CA PHE A 14 -18.47 -9.54 -31.75
C PHE A 14 -19.60 -10.53 -31.80
N THR A 15 -20.81 -10.01 -31.81
CA THR A 15 -22.06 -10.76 -32.04
C THR A 15 -23.00 -9.92 -32.92
N GLU A 16 -23.95 -10.58 -33.58
CA GLU A 16 -25.03 -9.95 -34.39
C GLU A 16 -24.51 -9.10 -35.57
N VAL A 17 -23.30 -9.38 -36.07
CA VAL A 17 -22.74 -8.73 -37.25
C VAL A 17 -23.40 -9.35 -38.48
N GLN A 18 -23.92 -8.53 -39.39
CA GLN A 18 -24.55 -8.95 -40.64
C GLN A 18 -23.60 -8.77 -41.84
N GLY A 19 -23.52 -9.76 -42.70
CA GLY A 19 -22.65 -9.78 -43.86
C GLY A 19 -21.26 -10.33 -43.56
N MET A 20 -20.50 -9.68 -42.68
CA MET A 20 -19.19 -10.13 -42.17
C MET A 20 -19.38 -11.07 -40.97
N SER A 21 -20.11 -12.18 -41.21
CA SER A 21 -20.56 -13.10 -40.15
C SER A 21 -19.42 -13.85 -39.46
N GLU A 22 -18.23 -13.90 -40.06
CA GLU A 22 -17.04 -14.52 -39.52
C GLU A 22 -16.57 -13.84 -38.22
N LEU A 23 -16.97 -12.59 -37.97
CA LEU A 23 -16.71 -11.90 -36.72
C LEU A 23 -17.53 -12.45 -35.55
N ASN A 24 -18.68 -13.08 -35.82
CA ASN A 24 -19.55 -13.59 -34.78
C ASN A 24 -18.94 -14.84 -34.14
N GLY A 25 -18.61 -14.74 -32.85
CA GLY A 25 -18.06 -15.87 -32.09
C GLY A 25 -16.61 -16.23 -32.38
N ILE A 26 -15.89 -15.39 -33.15
CA ILE A 26 -14.44 -15.54 -33.34
C ILE A 26 -13.68 -15.28 -32.02
N GLU A 27 -12.46 -15.81 -31.92
CA GLU A 27 -11.56 -15.52 -30.82
C GLU A 27 -11.39 -14.00 -30.59
N PRO A 28 -11.21 -13.56 -29.35
CA PRO A 28 -11.08 -12.14 -29.03
C PRO A 28 -10.01 -11.44 -29.87
N ARG A 29 -10.38 -10.35 -30.51
CA ARG A 29 -9.47 -9.56 -31.37
C ARG A 29 -8.91 -8.38 -30.64
N ARG A 30 -7.60 -8.19 -30.78
CA ARG A 30 -6.89 -7.05 -30.18
C ARG A 30 -7.29 -5.75 -30.85
N VAL A 31 -7.56 -4.74 -30.02
CA VAL A 31 -7.96 -3.40 -30.43
C VAL A 31 -6.75 -2.50 -30.61
N THR A 32 -6.74 -1.71 -31.66
CA THR A 32 -5.87 -0.52 -31.79
C THR A 32 -6.77 0.70 -31.92
N VAL A 33 -6.73 1.57 -30.91
CA VAL A 33 -7.58 2.77 -30.85
C VAL A 33 -7.10 3.82 -31.84
N LYS A 34 -8.02 4.36 -32.64
CA LYS A 34 -7.77 5.43 -33.62
C LYS A 34 -8.42 6.75 -33.24
N GLY A 35 -9.36 6.72 -32.29
CA GLY A 35 -10.06 7.89 -31.80
C GLY A 35 -11.16 7.48 -30.82
N PRO A 36 -11.88 8.42 -30.22
CA PRO A 36 -12.86 8.13 -29.17
C PRO A 36 -14.05 7.30 -29.64
N TYR A 37 -14.27 7.20 -30.96
CA TYR A 37 -15.39 6.49 -31.59
C TYR A 37 -14.94 5.39 -32.57
N THR A 38 -13.63 5.26 -32.81
CA THR A 38 -13.09 4.36 -33.85
C THR A 38 -11.90 3.58 -33.33
N PHE A 39 -11.88 2.31 -33.66
CA PHE A 39 -10.75 1.42 -33.41
C PHE A 39 -10.62 0.40 -34.55
N THR A 40 -9.47 -0.23 -34.68
CA THR A 40 -9.22 -1.32 -35.61
C THR A 40 -9.01 -2.62 -34.86
N ILE A 41 -9.33 -3.74 -35.52
CA ILE A 41 -9.32 -5.10 -34.97
C ILE A 41 -8.39 -6.04 -35.74
N GLY A 42 -7.41 -5.48 -36.45
CA GLY A 42 -6.48 -6.22 -37.29
C GLY A 42 -7.05 -6.53 -38.67
N ASP A 43 -6.46 -7.52 -39.35
CA ASP A 43 -6.79 -7.86 -40.73
C ASP A 43 -8.11 -8.61 -40.86
N THR A 44 -9.01 -8.10 -41.69
CA THR A 44 -10.33 -8.67 -42.01
C THR A 44 -10.55 -8.87 -43.50
N ARG A 45 -9.50 -8.79 -44.36
CA ARG A 45 -9.59 -8.89 -45.81
C ARG A 45 -10.12 -10.22 -46.33
N SER A 46 -10.02 -11.29 -45.53
CA SER A 46 -10.55 -12.61 -45.85
C SER A 46 -12.01 -12.79 -45.41
N PHE A 47 -12.61 -11.80 -44.75
CA PHE A 47 -13.97 -11.87 -44.27
C PHE A 47 -14.97 -11.37 -45.34
N GLY A 48 -16.24 -11.73 -45.17
CA GLY A 48 -17.30 -11.23 -46.03
C GLY A 48 -17.53 -9.73 -45.93
N GLU A 49 -18.33 -9.17 -46.78
CA GLU A 49 -18.66 -7.75 -46.79
C GLU A 49 -19.62 -7.42 -45.62
N TYR A 50 -19.23 -6.39 -44.84
CA TYR A 50 -20.07 -5.88 -43.75
C TYR A 50 -21.34 -5.21 -44.31
N ARG A 51 -22.52 -5.64 -43.84
CA ARG A 51 -23.82 -5.12 -44.26
C ARG A 51 -24.52 -4.31 -43.17
N GLY A 52 -24.15 -4.49 -41.92
CA GLY A 52 -24.72 -3.73 -40.80
C GLY A 52 -24.79 -4.53 -39.50
N GLY A 53 -25.35 -3.91 -38.48
CA GLY A 53 -25.52 -4.53 -37.15
C GLY A 53 -24.19 -4.71 -36.39
N GLY A 54 -24.23 -5.55 -35.38
CA GLY A 54 -23.09 -5.93 -34.57
C GLY A 54 -23.03 -5.25 -33.21
N ILE A 55 -22.73 -6.05 -32.20
CA ILE A 55 -22.46 -5.65 -30.85
C ILE A 55 -21.04 -6.12 -30.52
N PHE A 56 -20.19 -5.25 -30.04
CA PHE A 56 -18.90 -5.66 -29.48
C PHE A 56 -18.94 -5.70 -27.96
N LYS A 57 -18.20 -6.65 -27.40
CA LYS A 57 -18.01 -6.79 -25.94
C LYS A 57 -16.53 -6.86 -25.64
N GLN A 58 -16.07 -6.00 -24.73
CA GLN A 58 -14.69 -6.08 -24.23
C GLN A 58 -14.49 -7.41 -23.47
N VAL A 59 -13.42 -8.10 -23.78
CA VAL A 59 -12.98 -9.32 -23.10
C VAL A 59 -11.69 -9.03 -22.37
N LYS A 60 -11.65 -9.35 -21.09
CA LYS A 60 -10.40 -9.27 -20.30
C LYS A 60 -9.61 -10.55 -20.56
N MET A 61 -8.46 -10.40 -21.19
CA MET A 61 -7.53 -11.52 -21.41
C MET A 61 -6.72 -11.79 -20.15
N PRO A 62 -6.41 -13.05 -19.83
CA PRO A 62 -5.48 -13.37 -18.77
C PRO A 62 -4.10 -12.77 -19.05
N GLU A 63 -3.52 -12.14 -18.03
CA GLU A 63 -2.16 -11.60 -18.05
C GLU A 63 -1.31 -12.39 -17.04
N ILE A 64 -0.11 -12.78 -17.46
CA ILE A 64 0.85 -13.46 -16.58
C ILE A 64 1.73 -12.39 -15.94
N LEU A 65 1.64 -12.26 -14.63
CA LEU A 65 2.46 -11.35 -13.85
C LEU A 65 3.56 -12.14 -13.13
N ASN A 66 4.80 -11.73 -13.34
CA ASN A 66 5.96 -12.33 -12.68
C ASN A 66 6.40 -11.40 -11.54
N PHE A 67 6.27 -11.89 -10.32
CA PHE A 67 6.75 -11.19 -9.14
C PHE A 67 8.24 -11.44 -8.94
N LYS A 68 8.96 -10.40 -8.51
CA LYS A 68 10.35 -10.53 -8.07
C LYS A 68 10.40 -11.31 -6.74
N SER A 69 11.49 -12.00 -6.48
CA SER A 69 11.75 -12.52 -5.13
C SER A 69 11.86 -11.36 -4.12
N LEU A 70 11.65 -11.64 -2.82
CA LEU A 70 11.79 -10.61 -1.78
C LEU A 70 13.17 -9.95 -1.84
N ARG A 71 14.23 -10.74 -2.02
CA ARG A 71 15.62 -10.26 -2.13
C ARG A 71 15.83 -9.30 -3.31
N GLU A 72 15.27 -9.63 -4.46
CA GLU A 72 15.36 -8.77 -5.65
C GLU A 72 14.52 -7.50 -5.50
N SER A 73 13.32 -7.61 -4.93
CA SER A 73 12.44 -6.48 -4.71
C SER A 73 12.95 -5.54 -3.61
N GLN A 74 13.71 -6.03 -2.63
CA GLN A 74 14.40 -5.20 -1.65
C GLN A 74 15.47 -4.31 -2.28
N GLN A 75 16.19 -4.82 -3.28
CA GLN A 75 17.24 -4.04 -3.96
C GLN A 75 16.69 -3.04 -4.98
N ALA A 76 15.62 -3.41 -5.67
CA ALA A 76 14.97 -2.58 -6.69
C ALA A 76 13.45 -2.57 -6.48
N PRO A 77 12.96 -1.88 -5.42
CA PRO A 77 11.55 -1.87 -5.06
C PRO A 77 10.72 -1.07 -6.05
N GLU A 78 9.50 -1.54 -6.29
CA GLU A 78 8.44 -0.80 -6.94
C GLU A 78 7.39 -0.45 -5.88
N PHE A 79 6.94 0.81 -5.85
CA PHE A 79 6.04 1.28 -4.81
C PHE A 79 4.66 1.64 -5.35
N LEU A 80 3.63 1.23 -4.63
CA LEU A 80 2.32 1.84 -4.73
C LEU A 80 2.26 3.02 -3.75
N PHE A 81 2.04 4.21 -4.26
CA PHE A 81 1.91 5.42 -3.45
C PHE A 81 0.43 5.65 -3.08
N SER A 82 0.11 5.56 -1.81
CA SER A 82 -1.22 5.88 -1.28
C SER A 82 -1.39 7.38 -1.02
N ASN A 83 -0.28 8.10 -0.82
CA ASN A 83 -0.25 9.54 -0.58
C ASN A 83 0.92 10.19 -1.33
N PHE A 84 0.61 10.96 -2.35
CA PHE A 84 1.63 11.63 -3.17
C PHE A 84 2.40 12.72 -2.43
N ALA A 85 1.86 13.30 -1.36
CA ALA A 85 2.58 14.25 -0.52
C ALA A 85 3.69 13.60 0.34
N LYS A 86 3.73 12.27 0.41
CA LYS A 86 4.70 11.48 1.17
C LYS A 86 5.51 10.52 0.28
N ILE A 87 5.61 10.80 -1.00
CA ILE A 87 6.27 9.91 -1.97
C ILE A 87 7.72 9.60 -1.58
N ASP A 88 8.42 10.62 -1.06
CA ASP A 88 9.82 10.51 -0.64
C ASP A 88 10.03 9.59 0.56
N ARG A 89 8.96 9.35 1.36
CA ARG A 89 9.04 8.52 2.56
C ARG A 89 9.07 7.02 2.26
N SER A 90 8.54 6.59 1.13
CA SER A 90 8.41 5.16 0.79
C SER A 90 9.77 4.45 0.75
N MET A 91 10.78 5.08 0.14
CA MET A 91 12.13 4.52 0.10
C MET A 91 12.79 4.52 1.49
N ILE A 92 12.60 5.58 2.28
CA ILE A 92 13.13 5.68 3.63
C ILE A 92 12.55 4.58 4.51
N LEU A 93 11.23 4.38 4.47
CA LEU A 93 10.53 3.32 5.20
C LEU A 93 10.97 1.93 4.76
N HIS A 94 11.13 1.72 3.45
CA HIS A 94 11.63 0.45 2.89
C HIS A 94 12.98 0.06 3.49
N ILE A 95 13.94 0.98 3.47
CA ILE A 95 15.27 0.77 4.07
C ILE A 95 15.17 0.66 5.59
N GLY A 96 14.28 1.43 6.22
CA GLY A 96 14.05 1.39 7.66
C GLY A 96 13.57 0.01 8.13
N PHE A 97 12.61 -0.60 7.44
CA PHE A 97 12.15 -1.96 7.77
C PHE A 97 13.25 -3.02 7.56
N GLU A 98 14.10 -2.84 6.55
CA GLU A 98 15.25 -3.73 6.35
C GLU A 98 16.28 -3.56 7.49
N ALA A 99 16.53 -2.32 7.92
CA ALA A 99 17.41 -2.03 9.05
C ALA A 99 16.86 -2.58 10.38
N LEU A 100 15.54 -2.51 10.59
CA LEU A 100 14.88 -3.15 11.75
C LEU A 100 15.09 -4.66 11.75
N SER A 101 14.88 -5.33 10.61
CA SER A 101 15.10 -6.78 10.48
C SER A 101 16.55 -7.14 10.77
N ALA A 102 17.51 -6.36 10.27
CA ALA A 102 18.94 -6.57 10.55
C ALA A 102 19.28 -6.32 12.04
N TYR A 103 18.63 -5.35 12.67
CA TYR A 103 18.77 -5.11 14.11
C TYR A 103 18.27 -6.29 14.92
N GLU A 104 17.07 -6.81 14.60
CA GLU A 104 16.46 -7.96 15.28
C GLU A 104 17.30 -9.24 15.12
N GLU A 105 17.80 -9.48 13.91
CA GLU A 105 18.68 -10.62 13.64
C GLU A 105 19.95 -10.57 14.49
N LYS A 106 20.53 -9.37 14.65
CA LYS A 106 21.75 -9.17 15.41
C LYS A 106 21.56 -9.25 16.93
N ASN A 107 20.45 -8.70 17.46
CA ASN A 107 20.23 -8.53 18.89
C ASN A 107 19.28 -9.56 19.50
N GLY A 108 18.50 -10.28 18.68
CA GLY A 108 17.51 -11.27 19.13
C GLY A 108 16.21 -10.66 19.66
N HIS A 109 16.02 -9.35 19.54
CA HIS A 109 14.81 -8.63 19.95
C HIS A 109 14.62 -7.36 19.13
N SER A 110 13.40 -6.87 19.05
CA SER A 110 13.09 -5.57 18.46
C SER A 110 13.67 -4.40 19.28
N PRO A 111 13.90 -3.22 18.66
CA PRO A 111 14.29 -2.02 19.38
C PRO A 111 13.29 -1.71 20.51
N ARG A 112 13.81 -1.26 21.64
CA ARG A 112 12.97 -0.85 22.78
C ARG A 112 12.26 0.46 22.46
N PRO A 113 11.00 0.61 22.89
CA PRO A 113 10.25 1.85 22.67
C PRO A 113 10.96 3.07 23.19
N ARG A 114 11.13 4.09 22.37
CA ARG A 114 11.78 5.38 22.68
C ARG A 114 13.19 5.25 23.26
N ASN A 115 13.88 4.14 23.04
CA ASN A 115 15.28 3.99 23.46
C ASN A 115 16.22 4.61 22.41
N ALA A 116 17.00 5.60 22.83
CA ALA A 116 17.88 6.35 21.94
C ALA A 116 19.07 5.52 21.41
N ASP A 117 19.61 4.61 22.22
CA ASP A 117 20.74 3.76 21.82
C ASP A 117 20.32 2.76 20.74
N ASP A 118 19.16 2.14 20.92
CA ASP A 118 18.60 1.22 19.93
C ASP A 118 18.27 1.96 18.63
N ALA A 119 17.68 3.16 18.73
CA ALA A 119 17.39 3.99 17.56
C ALA A 119 18.65 4.42 16.80
N ASN A 120 19.71 4.79 17.50
CA ASN A 120 21.00 5.11 16.89
C ASN A 120 21.59 3.88 16.17
N ALA A 121 21.44 2.68 16.74
CA ALA A 121 21.92 1.46 16.12
C ALA A 121 21.12 1.13 14.83
N VAL A 122 19.80 1.29 14.85
CA VAL A 122 18.94 1.12 13.64
C VAL A 122 19.29 2.16 12.58
N LEU A 123 19.48 3.42 12.98
CA LEU A 123 19.89 4.52 12.09
C LEU A 123 21.22 4.23 11.40
N ALA A 124 22.20 3.73 12.15
CA ALA A 124 23.49 3.34 11.60
C ALA A 124 23.38 2.20 10.57
N LEU A 125 22.54 1.19 10.83
CA LEU A 125 22.25 0.11 9.89
C LEU A 125 21.57 0.63 8.62
N ALA A 126 20.56 1.50 8.76
CA ALA A 126 19.88 2.11 7.63
C ALA A 126 20.85 2.94 6.76
N HIS A 127 21.72 3.75 7.36
CA HIS A 127 22.73 4.52 6.64
C HIS A 127 23.74 3.60 5.90
N ALA A 128 24.14 2.49 6.51
CA ALA A 128 25.00 1.50 5.84
C ALA A 128 24.33 0.89 4.61
N ILE A 129 23.04 0.55 4.69
CA ILE A 129 22.26 0.05 3.57
C ILE A 129 22.15 1.12 2.46
N MET A 130 21.78 2.36 2.81
CA MET A 130 21.69 3.49 1.87
C MET A 130 23.03 3.74 1.16
N GLN A 131 24.13 3.73 1.91
CA GLN A 131 25.47 3.93 1.36
C GLN A 131 25.86 2.83 0.38
N SER A 132 25.57 1.56 0.71
CA SER A 132 25.88 0.41 -0.16
C SER A 132 25.14 0.46 -1.49
N ARG A 133 24.00 1.16 -1.54
CA ARG A 133 23.12 1.28 -2.72
C ARG A 133 23.22 2.63 -3.43
N ASN A 134 24.09 3.54 -2.98
CA ASN A 134 24.13 4.93 -3.44
C ASN A 134 22.76 5.64 -3.36
N GLN A 135 22.04 5.42 -2.25
CA GLN A 135 20.69 5.96 -2.00
C GLN A 135 20.66 6.90 -0.79
N LEU A 136 21.82 7.48 -0.44
CA LEU A 136 21.87 8.50 0.61
C LEU A 136 21.04 9.72 0.22
N PRO A 137 20.30 10.32 1.16
CA PRO A 137 19.52 11.52 0.89
C PRO A 137 20.42 12.68 0.49
N GLU A 138 20.01 13.43 -0.53
CA GLU A 138 20.76 14.59 -1.02
C GLU A 138 20.31 15.89 -0.35
N GLY A 139 21.24 16.57 0.30
CA GLY A 139 20.99 17.83 0.98
C GLY A 139 20.55 17.68 2.45
N GLU A 140 20.67 18.79 3.18
CA GLU A 140 20.45 18.82 4.63
C GLU A 140 19.00 18.50 5.04
N GLU A 141 18.02 19.04 4.33
CA GLU A 141 16.60 18.84 4.63
C GLU A 141 16.16 17.38 4.39
N ALA A 142 16.61 16.77 3.28
CA ALA A 142 16.31 15.37 2.99
C ALA A 142 16.97 14.44 4.03
N THR A 143 18.19 14.77 4.47
CA THR A 143 18.89 14.02 5.53
C THR A 143 18.17 14.13 6.87
N LYS A 144 17.73 15.34 7.25
CA LYS A 144 16.94 15.54 8.48
C LYS A 144 15.64 14.76 8.46
N LEU A 145 14.91 14.81 7.33
CA LEU A 145 13.65 14.06 7.16
C LEU A 145 13.90 12.55 7.27
N SER A 146 14.91 12.04 6.58
CA SER A 146 15.26 10.63 6.62
C SER A 146 15.60 10.16 8.04
N ASN A 147 16.48 10.88 8.72
CA ASN A 147 16.89 10.55 10.08
C ASN A 147 15.71 10.60 11.06
N TRP A 148 14.83 11.59 10.93
CA TRP A 148 13.64 11.68 11.77
C TRP A 148 12.70 10.48 11.56
N ILE A 149 12.41 10.11 10.30
CA ILE A 149 11.53 8.97 9.99
C ILE A 149 12.12 7.65 10.51
N LEU A 150 13.42 7.43 10.29
CA LEU A 150 14.11 6.21 10.74
C LEU A 150 14.15 6.11 12.27
N THR A 151 14.36 7.22 12.95
CA THR A 151 14.35 7.30 14.42
C THR A 151 12.95 6.99 14.96
N GLU A 152 11.90 7.63 14.40
CA GLU A 152 10.53 7.37 14.81
C GLU A 152 10.09 5.93 14.49
N LEU A 153 10.52 5.36 13.37
CA LEU A 153 10.28 3.96 13.04
C LEU A 153 10.90 3.02 14.08
N SER A 154 12.13 3.28 14.51
CA SER A 154 12.77 2.50 15.58
C SER A 154 12.05 2.65 16.92
N TYR A 155 11.69 3.87 17.29
CA TYR A 155 10.96 4.17 18.54
C TYR A 155 9.61 3.48 18.63
N GLN A 156 9.00 3.19 17.49
CA GLN A 156 7.67 2.59 17.39
C GLN A 156 7.71 1.14 16.90
N ALA A 157 8.88 0.50 16.84
CA ALA A 157 9.06 -0.82 16.26
C ALA A 157 8.18 -1.92 16.91
N THR A 158 7.87 -1.79 18.19
CA THR A 158 6.97 -2.70 18.92
C THR A 158 5.53 -2.17 19.02
N GLY A 159 5.24 -1.08 18.32
CA GLY A 159 3.91 -0.46 18.31
C GLY A 159 2.87 -1.32 17.58
N ASP A 160 1.68 -1.37 18.16
CA ASP A 160 0.51 -2.01 17.55
C ASP A 160 -0.72 -1.13 17.78
N LEU A 161 -1.26 -0.58 16.68
CA LEU A 161 -2.39 0.35 16.71
C LEU A 161 -3.55 -0.21 15.89
N SER A 162 -4.67 -0.52 16.55
CA SER A 162 -5.88 -1.01 15.87
C SER A 162 -6.31 -0.20 14.65
N PRO A 163 -6.31 1.13 14.65
CA PRO A 163 -6.65 1.91 13.47
C PRO A 163 -5.69 1.69 12.29
N MET A 164 -4.39 1.55 12.56
CA MET A 164 -3.40 1.24 11.52
C MET A 164 -3.56 -0.17 10.98
N VAL A 165 -3.81 -1.14 11.86
CA VAL A 165 -4.10 -2.53 11.47
C VAL A 165 -5.37 -2.59 10.59
N ALA A 166 -6.43 -1.86 10.96
CA ALA A 166 -7.65 -1.77 10.15
C ALA A 166 -7.40 -1.14 8.76
N PHE A 167 -6.60 -0.08 8.71
CA PHE A 167 -6.23 0.59 7.46
C PHE A 167 -5.44 -0.35 6.53
N ILE A 168 -4.37 -0.96 7.01
CA ILE A 168 -3.55 -1.91 6.23
C ILE A 168 -4.35 -3.16 5.87
N GLY A 169 -5.19 -3.66 6.79
CA GLY A 169 -6.09 -4.78 6.56
C GLY A 169 -7.05 -4.56 5.38
N GLY A 170 -7.48 -3.32 5.16
CA GLY A 170 -8.27 -2.93 3.98
C GLY A 170 -7.51 -3.17 2.67
N PHE A 171 -6.23 -2.83 2.59
CA PHE A 171 -5.40 -3.13 1.41
C PHE A 171 -5.21 -4.63 1.21
N VAL A 172 -4.92 -5.38 2.30
CA VAL A 172 -4.80 -6.84 2.24
C VAL A 172 -6.08 -7.49 1.73
N ALA A 173 -7.24 -7.04 2.22
CA ALA A 173 -8.54 -7.52 1.75
C ALA A 173 -8.76 -7.24 0.26
N GLN A 174 -8.33 -6.09 -0.26
CA GLN A 174 -8.38 -5.78 -1.68
C GLN A 174 -7.51 -6.74 -2.50
N GLU A 175 -6.30 -7.05 -2.06
CA GLU A 175 -5.42 -8.00 -2.76
C GLU A 175 -6.01 -9.41 -2.78
N VAL A 176 -6.65 -9.86 -1.68
CA VAL A 176 -7.38 -11.13 -1.63
C VAL A 176 -8.53 -11.14 -2.64
N LEU A 177 -9.33 -10.07 -2.71
CA LEU A 177 -10.42 -9.94 -3.68
C LEU A 177 -9.92 -9.95 -5.13
N LYS A 178 -8.79 -9.30 -5.41
CA LYS A 178 -8.14 -9.34 -6.73
C LYS A 178 -7.72 -10.76 -7.09
N ALA A 179 -7.08 -11.47 -6.17
CA ALA A 179 -6.66 -12.86 -6.38
C ALA A 179 -7.85 -13.80 -6.62
N CYS A 180 -8.93 -13.67 -5.85
CA CYS A 180 -10.14 -14.52 -6.00
C CYS A 180 -10.92 -14.22 -7.29
N SER A 181 -10.96 -12.96 -7.71
CA SER A 181 -11.77 -12.56 -8.87
C SER A 181 -11.02 -12.59 -10.20
N GLY A 182 -9.68 -12.62 -10.18
CA GLY A 182 -8.84 -12.41 -11.36
C GLY A 182 -9.04 -11.04 -12.01
N LYS A 183 -9.54 -10.06 -11.26
CA LYS A 183 -9.79 -8.69 -11.74
C LYS A 183 -8.84 -7.72 -11.05
N PHE A 184 -8.53 -6.64 -11.76
CA PHE A 184 -7.59 -5.60 -11.34
C PHE A 184 -6.15 -6.09 -11.20
N HIS A 185 -5.23 -5.17 -11.32
CA HIS A 185 -3.81 -5.44 -11.22
C HIS A 185 -3.42 -5.61 -9.74
N PRO A 186 -2.70 -6.67 -9.35
CA PRO A 186 -2.19 -6.81 -7.99
C PRO A 186 -1.15 -5.74 -7.68
N LEU A 187 -0.92 -5.52 -6.40
CA LEU A 187 0.12 -4.60 -5.92
C LEU A 187 1.51 -5.11 -6.31
N MET A 188 2.31 -4.26 -6.93
CA MET A 188 3.67 -4.55 -7.35
C MET A 188 4.67 -3.68 -6.55
N GLN A 189 5.32 -4.19 -5.55
CA GLN A 189 5.20 -5.28 -4.60
C GLN A 189 5.21 -4.70 -3.18
N HIS A 190 5.50 -3.36 -3.07
CA HIS A 190 5.61 -2.67 -1.80
C HIS A 190 4.66 -1.48 -1.70
N MET A 191 4.05 -1.32 -0.55
CA MET A 191 3.28 -0.16 -0.16
C MET A 191 3.64 0.21 1.27
N TYR A 192 3.97 1.48 1.48
CA TYR A 192 4.26 2.01 2.81
C TYR A 192 3.31 3.15 3.13
N ALA A 193 2.91 3.21 4.39
CA ALA A 193 2.08 4.27 4.92
C ALA A 193 2.54 4.65 6.33
N ASP A 194 2.55 5.92 6.62
CA ASP A 194 2.78 6.46 7.95
C ASP A 194 1.74 7.53 8.29
N VAL A 195 1.52 7.73 9.57
CA VAL A 195 0.66 8.77 10.14
C VAL A 195 1.38 9.50 11.28
N LEU A 196 2.68 9.76 11.10
CA LEU A 196 3.52 10.40 12.11
C LEU A 196 2.97 11.77 12.55
N GLU A 197 2.21 12.44 11.70
CA GLU A 197 1.51 13.70 12.02
C GLU A 197 0.41 13.53 13.09
N ALA A 198 -0.05 12.31 13.34
CA ALA A 198 -1.03 12.01 14.38
C ALA A 198 -0.40 11.84 15.78
N LEU A 199 0.94 11.76 15.87
CA LEU A 199 1.61 11.71 17.16
C LEU A 199 1.36 13.01 17.95
N PRO A 200 0.97 12.91 19.23
CA PRO A 200 0.87 14.09 20.09
C PRO A 200 2.20 14.83 20.18
N LYS A 201 2.14 16.15 20.20
CA LYS A 201 3.34 17.04 20.17
C LYS A 201 4.26 16.88 21.37
N ASP A 202 3.74 16.39 22.49
CA ASP A 202 4.46 16.16 23.73
C ASP A 202 5.22 14.83 23.76
N VAL A 203 4.81 13.85 22.97
CA VAL A 203 5.43 12.51 22.90
C VAL A 203 6.95 12.52 22.75
N PRO A 204 7.56 13.33 21.88
CA PRO A 204 9.02 13.38 21.75
C PRO A 204 9.75 13.82 23.01
N ASN A 205 9.09 14.51 23.94
CA ASN A 205 9.66 15.05 25.17
C ASN A 205 9.42 14.16 26.41
N LEU A 206 8.70 13.05 26.23
CA LEU A 206 8.40 12.13 27.34
C LEU A 206 9.61 11.22 27.62
N PRO A 207 9.83 10.85 28.90
CA PRO A 207 10.92 9.93 29.23
C PRO A 207 10.62 8.51 28.74
N GLU A 208 11.66 7.72 28.45
CA GLU A 208 11.55 6.33 27.99
C GLU A 208 10.64 5.47 28.90
N SER A 209 10.64 5.74 30.20
CA SER A 209 9.81 5.02 31.16
C SER A 209 8.29 5.12 30.92
N GLU A 210 7.84 6.16 30.20
CA GLU A 210 6.43 6.29 29.78
C GLU A 210 6.02 5.24 28.76
N PHE A 211 6.97 4.69 28.00
CA PHE A 211 6.73 3.75 26.92
C PHE A 211 6.98 2.29 27.32
N SER A 212 7.35 2.05 28.58
CA SER A 212 7.60 0.71 29.09
C SER A 212 6.34 -0.13 29.16
N PRO A 213 6.37 -1.41 28.77
CA PRO A 213 5.23 -2.33 28.85
C PRO A 213 4.62 -2.39 30.26
N GLN A 214 3.31 -2.40 30.33
CA GLN A 214 2.52 -2.49 31.57
C GLN A 214 1.90 -3.89 31.76
N GLN A 215 2.28 -4.86 30.93
CA GLN A 215 1.70 -6.21 30.86
C GLN A 215 0.19 -6.16 30.58
N SER A 216 -0.22 -5.25 29.72
CA SER A 216 -1.60 -5.04 29.32
C SER A 216 -1.78 -5.29 27.82
N ARG A 217 -3.04 -5.47 27.41
CA ARG A 217 -3.39 -5.56 25.97
C ARG A 217 -3.07 -4.28 25.19
N TYR A 218 -2.74 -3.19 25.88
CA TYR A 218 -2.45 -1.89 25.30
C TYR A 218 -0.94 -1.60 25.17
N ASP A 219 -0.08 -2.55 25.46
CA ASP A 219 1.37 -2.35 25.46
C ASP A 219 1.89 -1.89 24.08
N GLY A 220 1.31 -2.42 22.99
CA GLY A 220 1.64 -1.94 21.64
C GLY A 220 1.23 -0.48 21.41
N GLN A 221 0.13 -0.03 22.00
CA GLN A 221 -0.33 1.36 21.93
C GLN A 221 0.48 2.27 22.87
N ILE A 222 0.84 1.77 24.07
CA ILE A 222 1.72 2.44 25.03
C ILE A 222 3.11 2.66 24.42
N ALA A 223 3.64 1.70 23.66
CA ALA A 223 4.92 1.84 22.97
C ALA A 223 4.95 3.04 21.99
N VAL A 224 3.81 3.47 21.47
CA VAL A 224 3.68 4.61 20.54
C VAL A 224 3.37 5.92 21.27
N PHE A 225 2.41 5.91 22.19
CA PHE A 225 1.84 7.12 22.78
C PHE A 225 2.24 7.38 24.23
N GLY A 226 2.77 6.36 24.92
CA GLY A 226 3.04 6.39 26.36
C GLY A 226 1.81 6.04 27.21
N LYS A 227 2.07 5.62 28.45
CA LYS A 227 1.03 5.18 29.40
C LYS A 227 0.05 6.29 29.78
N THR A 228 0.56 7.50 30.02
CA THR A 228 -0.28 8.65 30.38
C THR A 228 -1.30 8.97 29.28
N PHE A 229 -0.92 8.87 28.01
CA PHE A 229 -1.84 9.08 26.90
C PHE A 229 -2.83 7.91 26.77
N GLN A 230 -2.39 6.67 27.04
CA GLN A 230 -3.27 5.49 27.07
C GLN A 230 -4.35 5.64 28.15
N GLU A 231 -4.00 6.11 29.34
CA GLU A 231 -4.98 6.39 30.41
C GLU A 231 -6.00 7.46 29.97
N ARG A 232 -5.56 8.49 29.25
CA ARG A 232 -6.47 9.51 28.69
C ARG A 232 -7.42 8.92 27.66
N ILE A 233 -6.96 8.00 26.78
CA ILE A 233 -7.82 7.31 25.81
C ILE A 233 -8.89 6.52 26.58
N GLY A 234 -8.51 5.68 27.54
CA GLY A 234 -9.43 4.86 28.32
C GLY A 234 -10.46 5.67 29.15
N ASN A 235 -10.15 6.93 29.46
CA ASN A 235 -11.07 7.84 30.14
C ASN A 235 -11.93 8.68 29.17
N THR A 236 -11.74 8.54 27.87
CA THR A 236 -12.48 9.30 26.87
C THR A 236 -13.91 8.79 26.74
N ARG A 237 -14.88 9.69 26.76
CA ARG A 237 -16.29 9.36 26.53
C ARG A 237 -16.68 9.74 25.11
N GLN A 238 -17.18 8.78 24.36
CA GLN A 238 -17.59 8.95 22.97
C GLN A 238 -19.12 8.84 22.86
N PHE A 239 -19.71 9.65 22.02
CA PHE A 239 -21.11 9.53 21.65
C PHE A 239 -21.22 9.30 20.14
N LEU A 240 -21.69 8.12 19.75
CA LEU A 240 -21.80 7.72 18.35
C LEU A 240 -23.24 7.85 17.88
N VAL A 241 -23.44 8.62 16.80
CA VAL A 241 -24.73 8.72 16.11
C VAL A 241 -24.68 7.87 14.84
N GLY A 242 -25.43 6.77 14.85
CA GLY A 242 -25.51 5.82 13.76
C GLY A 242 -24.51 4.66 13.89
N SER A 243 -25.01 3.43 13.70
CA SER A 243 -24.25 2.17 13.76
C SER A 243 -24.28 1.41 12.42
N GLY A 244 -24.16 2.14 11.31
CA GLY A 244 -23.92 1.56 9.99
C GLY A 244 -22.50 1.01 9.86
N ALA A 245 -22.03 0.72 8.65
CA ALA A 245 -20.72 0.13 8.41
C ALA A 245 -19.58 0.92 9.08
N ILE A 246 -19.54 2.25 8.90
CA ILE A 246 -18.53 3.13 9.51
C ILE A 246 -18.68 3.16 11.04
N GLY A 247 -19.91 3.26 11.54
CA GLY A 247 -20.15 3.29 13.00
C GLY A 247 -19.71 2.00 13.68
N CYS A 248 -19.95 0.85 13.08
CA CYS A 248 -19.47 -0.46 13.59
C CYS A 248 -17.93 -0.53 13.61
N GLU A 249 -17.26 -0.04 12.56
CA GLU A 249 -15.80 0.02 12.54
C GLU A 249 -15.23 0.98 13.61
N MET A 250 -15.87 2.11 13.84
CA MET A 250 -15.48 3.04 14.90
C MET A 250 -15.63 2.39 16.28
N LEU A 251 -16.76 1.73 16.57
CA LEU A 251 -16.98 1.03 17.85
C LEU A 251 -15.93 -0.08 18.06
N LYS A 252 -15.63 -0.85 17.01
CA LYS A 252 -14.59 -1.87 17.07
C LYS A 252 -13.23 -1.26 17.43
N ASN A 253 -12.80 -0.23 16.72
CA ASN A 253 -11.50 0.41 16.98
C ASN A 253 -11.45 1.02 18.38
N TRP A 254 -12.48 1.73 18.82
CA TRP A 254 -12.53 2.30 20.18
C TRP A 254 -12.43 1.22 21.25
N SER A 255 -13.19 0.11 21.13
CA SER A 255 -13.12 -0.97 22.10
C SER A 255 -11.77 -1.70 22.14
N MET A 256 -10.99 -1.61 21.08
CA MET A 256 -9.63 -2.17 21.01
C MET A 256 -8.57 -1.19 21.51
N MET A 257 -8.86 0.10 21.49
CA MET A 257 -7.93 1.14 21.94
C MET A 257 -8.01 1.41 23.45
N GLY A 258 -9.13 1.11 24.08
CA GLY A 258 -9.34 1.30 25.54
C GLY A 258 -10.60 2.04 25.91
#